data_24d200003388517a54c0df2990b46735
#
_entry.id   24d200003388517a54c0df2990b46735
#
_cell.length_a   1.000
_cell.length_b   1.000
_cell.length_c   1.000
_cell.angle_alpha   90.00
_cell.angle_beta   90.00
_cell.angle_gamma   90.00
#
_symmetry.space_group_name_H-M   'P 1'
#
loop_
_entity.id
_entity.type
_entity.pdbx_description
1 polymer ?
#
loop_
_entity_poly.entity_id
_entity_poly.type
_entity_poly.pdbx_seq_one_letter_code
_entity_poly.pdbx_strand_id
1 'polypeptide(L)'
;AAAASPPGAAGPAAVEDGELVGPSAPMREVQKQLGRLADSNATVLITGETGSGKEVVARALHRHSRRARHPFVAINCAAIPSELLESELFGHVRGAFTGALADRVGSFRQADRGTLFLDEVGDMAPALQSKLLRVLQERVVIPVGGRPVSVDVRVVAATHRDLPRAVREGQ
;
A
#
# COMPACT_ATOMS: atom_id res chain seq x y z
N ALA A 1 25.45 37.79 -31.16
CA ALA A 1 25.42 37.46 -29.75
C ALA A 1 24.25 36.52 -29.50
N ALA A 2 24.56 35.22 -29.45
CA ALA A 2 23.56 34.18 -29.15
C ALA A 2 23.56 33.96 -27.64
N ALA A 3 22.42 34.20 -26.99
CA ALA A 3 22.22 33.90 -25.58
C ALA A 3 21.88 32.40 -25.43
N ALA A 4 22.69 31.68 -24.65
CA ALA A 4 22.45 30.32 -24.31
C ALA A 4 21.31 30.22 -23.28
N SER A 5 20.28 29.39 -23.58
CA SER A 5 19.21 29.04 -22.67
C SER A 5 19.75 28.06 -21.59
N PRO A 6 19.31 28.16 -20.32
CA PRO A 6 19.71 27.26 -19.27
C PRO A 6 19.06 25.87 -19.48
N PRO A 7 19.69 24.79 -18.97
CA PRO A 7 19.15 23.44 -19.11
C PRO A 7 17.85 23.31 -18.29
N GLY A 8 16.81 22.87 -18.99
CA GLY A 8 15.45 22.75 -18.47
C GLY A 8 15.37 21.83 -17.26
N ALA A 9 14.63 22.30 -16.26
CA ALA A 9 14.13 21.52 -15.17
C ALA A 9 13.37 20.30 -15.71
N ALA A 10 13.73 19.11 -15.24
CA ALA A 10 12.99 17.89 -15.54
C ALA A 10 11.58 18.06 -14.96
N GLY A 11 10.60 18.21 -15.84
CA GLY A 11 9.19 18.25 -15.48
C GLY A 11 8.75 16.93 -14.84
N PRO A 12 7.61 16.91 -14.11
CA PRO A 12 7.09 15.70 -13.49
C PRO A 12 6.87 14.63 -14.56
N ALA A 13 7.29 13.39 -14.24
CA ALA A 13 7.12 12.25 -15.12
C ALA A 13 5.65 12.12 -15.52
N ALA A 14 5.37 12.20 -16.83
CA ALA A 14 4.05 12.00 -17.36
C ALA A 14 3.64 10.53 -17.13
N VAL A 15 2.51 10.32 -16.47
CA VAL A 15 1.90 9.01 -16.26
C VAL A 15 0.95 8.77 -17.42
N GLU A 16 1.43 8.15 -18.48
CA GLU A 16 0.57 7.57 -19.51
C GLU A 16 0.23 6.13 -19.13
N ASP A 17 -1.06 5.84 -18.99
CA ASP A 17 -1.66 4.51 -18.71
C ASP A 17 -1.04 3.69 -17.57
N GLY A 18 -0.54 4.36 -16.51
CA GLY A 18 0.02 3.67 -15.35
C GLY A 18 1.32 2.91 -15.62
N GLU A 19 2.03 3.19 -16.71
CA GLU A 19 3.40 2.74 -16.91
C GLU A 19 4.37 3.67 -16.20
N LEU A 20 5.37 3.06 -15.54
CA LEU A 20 6.51 3.77 -14.97
C LEU A 20 7.42 4.19 -16.13
N VAL A 21 7.22 5.39 -16.65
CA VAL A 21 8.01 5.94 -17.75
C VAL A 21 9.01 6.95 -17.21
N GLY A 22 10.28 6.74 -17.51
CA GLY A 22 11.34 7.69 -17.22
C GLY A 22 12.72 7.14 -17.59
N PRO A 23 13.55 7.90 -18.32
CA PRO A 23 14.90 7.47 -18.68
C PRO A 23 15.94 7.66 -17.56
N SER A 24 15.53 8.18 -16.40
CA SER A 24 16.47 8.46 -15.29
C SER A 24 17.06 7.19 -14.69
N ALA A 25 18.29 7.28 -14.19
CA ALA A 25 18.97 6.15 -13.55
C ALA A 25 18.20 5.60 -12.34
N PRO A 26 17.60 6.43 -11.45
CA PRO A 26 16.74 5.95 -10.38
C PRO A 26 15.51 5.19 -10.87
N MET A 27 14.87 5.64 -11.95
CA MET A 27 13.69 4.97 -12.49
C MET A 27 14.03 3.59 -13.08
N ARG A 28 15.17 3.46 -13.75
CA ARG A 28 15.65 2.15 -14.25
C ARG A 28 15.91 1.15 -13.12
N GLU A 29 16.44 1.63 -11.99
CA GLU A 29 16.64 0.76 -10.83
C GLU A 29 15.30 0.29 -10.24
N VAL A 30 14.31 1.18 -10.15
CA VAL A 30 12.94 0.82 -9.73
C VAL A 30 12.34 -0.22 -10.68
N GLN A 31 12.44 -0.04 -12.00
CA GLN A 31 11.95 -1.01 -12.99
C GLN A 31 12.64 -2.38 -12.86
N LYS A 32 13.95 -2.40 -12.62
CA LYS A 32 14.70 -3.65 -12.40
C LYS A 32 14.26 -4.38 -11.14
N GLN A 33 14.02 -3.64 -10.04
CA GLN A 33 13.51 -4.21 -8.80
C GLN A 33 12.09 -4.72 -8.96
N LEU A 34 11.21 -4.00 -9.68
CA LEU A 34 9.86 -4.47 -10.00
C LEU A 34 9.87 -5.81 -10.73
N GLY A 35 10.74 -5.98 -11.73
CA GLY A 35 10.87 -7.25 -12.45
C GLY A 35 11.25 -8.42 -11.54
N ARG A 36 12.12 -8.19 -10.54
CA ARG A 36 12.54 -9.22 -9.57
C ARG A 36 11.43 -9.55 -8.56
N LEU A 37 10.64 -8.56 -8.18
CA LEU A 37 9.58 -8.70 -7.16
C LEU A 37 8.24 -9.13 -7.75
N ALA A 38 8.04 -8.99 -9.05
CA ALA A 38 6.76 -9.27 -9.70
C ALA A 38 6.27 -10.70 -9.41
N ASP A 39 7.13 -11.69 -9.55
CA ASP A 39 6.80 -13.09 -9.30
C ASP A 39 6.83 -13.53 -7.83
N SER A 40 7.25 -12.64 -6.94
CA SER A 40 7.32 -12.91 -5.50
C SER A 40 5.99 -12.59 -4.81
N ASN A 41 5.62 -13.39 -3.80
CA ASN A 41 4.52 -13.09 -2.88
C ASN A 41 4.98 -12.30 -1.64
N ALA A 42 6.23 -11.86 -1.59
CA ALA A 42 6.77 -11.10 -0.47
C ALA A 42 6.01 -9.78 -0.28
N THR A 43 5.86 -9.38 0.96
CA THR A 43 5.44 -8.03 1.31
C THR A 43 6.50 -7.03 0.85
N VAL A 44 6.07 -5.96 0.19
CA VAL A 44 6.95 -4.92 -0.34
C VAL A 44 6.69 -3.62 0.39
N LEU A 45 7.75 -2.93 0.80
CA LEU A 45 7.68 -1.58 1.33
C LEU A 45 8.26 -0.59 0.31
N ILE A 46 7.48 0.40 -0.06
CA ILE A 46 7.88 1.50 -0.95
C ILE A 46 8.10 2.75 -0.09
N THR A 47 9.31 3.30 -0.12
CA THR A 47 9.62 4.53 0.59
C THR A 47 9.83 5.67 -0.39
N GLY A 48 9.36 6.87 -0.04
CA GLY A 48 9.51 8.06 -0.87
C GLY A 48 8.62 9.19 -0.37
N GLU A 49 8.93 10.41 -0.80
CA GLU A 49 8.16 11.61 -0.45
C GLU A 49 6.69 11.51 -0.89
N THR A 50 5.84 12.28 -0.25
CA THR A 50 4.43 12.39 -0.64
C THR A 50 4.34 12.92 -2.08
N GLY A 51 3.50 12.29 -2.90
CA GLY A 51 3.37 12.64 -4.32
C GLY A 51 4.46 12.08 -5.24
N SER A 52 5.39 11.25 -4.75
CA SER A 52 6.46 10.64 -5.56
C SER A 52 6.00 9.48 -6.47
N GLY A 53 4.70 9.19 -6.53
CA GLY A 53 4.17 8.12 -7.39
C GLY A 53 4.22 6.72 -6.77
N LYS A 54 4.26 6.59 -5.45
CA LYS A 54 4.30 5.29 -4.74
C LYS A 54 3.14 4.36 -5.15
N GLU A 55 1.94 4.90 -5.36
CA GLU A 55 0.80 4.10 -5.83
C GLU A 55 0.99 3.61 -7.27
N VAL A 56 1.59 4.42 -8.15
CA VAL A 56 1.89 4.01 -9.54
C VAL A 56 2.85 2.81 -9.54
N VAL A 57 3.88 2.84 -8.68
CA VAL A 57 4.82 1.72 -8.48
C VAL A 57 4.08 0.48 -7.98
N ALA A 58 3.19 0.62 -7.00
CA ALA A 58 2.40 -0.49 -6.47
C ALA A 58 1.46 -1.11 -7.53
N ARG A 59 0.81 -0.28 -8.34
CA ARG A 59 -0.04 -0.73 -9.45
C ARG A 59 0.77 -1.43 -10.54
N ALA A 60 1.96 -0.93 -10.87
CA ALA A 60 2.86 -1.59 -11.81
C ALA A 60 3.32 -2.95 -11.29
N LEU A 61 3.69 -3.04 -10.01
CA LEU A 61 4.05 -4.29 -9.35
C LEU A 61 2.91 -5.32 -9.41
N HIS A 62 1.67 -4.90 -9.17
CA HIS A 62 0.50 -5.76 -9.27
C HIS A 62 0.28 -6.25 -10.71
N ARG A 63 0.30 -5.33 -11.70
CA ARG A 63 0.06 -5.66 -13.11
C ARG A 63 1.07 -6.65 -13.70
N HIS A 64 2.31 -6.59 -13.26
CA HIS A 64 3.36 -7.51 -13.73
C HIS A 64 3.47 -8.79 -12.87
N SER A 65 2.60 -8.96 -11.88
CA SER A 65 2.59 -10.14 -10.99
C SER A 65 1.65 -11.24 -11.48
N ARG A 66 1.80 -12.43 -10.88
CA ARG A 66 0.85 -13.53 -11.07
C ARG A 66 -0.56 -13.22 -10.60
N ARG A 67 -0.73 -12.13 -9.82
CA ARG A 67 -2.01 -11.66 -9.27
C ARG A 67 -2.68 -10.58 -10.13
N ALA A 68 -2.15 -10.26 -11.31
CA ALA A 68 -2.63 -9.18 -12.19
C ALA A 68 -4.12 -9.28 -12.58
N ARG A 69 -4.68 -10.50 -12.58
CA ARG A 69 -6.10 -10.75 -12.88
C ARG A 69 -7.02 -10.73 -11.66
N HIS A 70 -6.46 -10.52 -10.48
CA HIS A 70 -7.17 -10.48 -9.21
C HIS A 70 -7.33 -9.03 -8.71
N PRO A 71 -8.13 -8.77 -7.67
CA PRO A 71 -8.36 -7.41 -7.20
C PRO A 71 -7.08 -6.68 -6.79
N PHE A 72 -7.03 -5.38 -7.10
CA PHE A 72 -6.10 -4.42 -6.51
C PHE A 72 -6.91 -3.45 -5.67
N VAL A 73 -6.74 -3.51 -4.36
CA VAL A 73 -7.42 -2.63 -3.40
C VAL A 73 -6.39 -1.66 -2.83
N ALA A 74 -6.67 -0.36 -2.90
CA ALA A 74 -5.81 0.69 -2.36
C ALA A 74 -6.49 1.40 -1.20
N ILE A 75 -5.77 1.58 -0.09
CA ILE A 75 -6.20 2.31 1.10
C ILE A 75 -5.12 3.32 1.48
N ASN A 76 -5.51 4.57 1.65
CA ASN A 76 -4.65 5.59 2.25
C ASN A 76 -4.96 5.67 3.74
N CYS A 77 -4.03 5.19 4.58
CA CYS A 77 -4.22 5.11 6.03
C CYS A 77 -4.27 6.48 6.71
N ALA A 78 -3.65 7.49 6.12
CA ALA A 78 -3.66 8.86 6.65
C ALA A 78 -4.96 9.61 6.32
N ALA A 79 -5.69 9.20 5.28
CA ALA A 79 -6.93 9.85 4.84
C ALA A 79 -8.17 9.40 5.63
N ILE A 80 -8.07 8.31 6.40
CA ILE A 80 -9.19 7.70 7.14
C ILE A 80 -8.98 7.95 8.63
N PRO A 81 -9.99 8.49 9.36
CA PRO A 81 -9.92 8.60 10.81
C PRO A 81 -9.57 7.26 11.47
N SER A 82 -8.72 7.30 12.50
CA SER A 82 -8.17 6.08 13.14
C SER A 82 -9.26 5.13 13.65
N GLU A 83 -10.38 5.68 14.15
CA GLU A 83 -11.52 4.90 14.63
C GLU A 83 -12.23 4.11 13.52
N LEU A 84 -12.17 4.62 12.28
CA LEU A 84 -12.78 3.98 11.13
C LEU A 84 -11.82 3.06 10.38
N LEU A 85 -10.51 3.34 10.46
CA LEU A 85 -9.49 2.61 9.71
C LEU A 85 -9.49 1.12 10.05
N GLU A 86 -9.72 0.75 11.30
CA GLU A 86 -9.82 -0.64 11.70
C GLU A 86 -10.94 -1.38 10.95
N SER A 87 -12.12 -0.78 10.93
CA SER A 87 -13.29 -1.32 10.23
C SER A 87 -13.09 -1.34 8.71
N GLU A 88 -12.40 -0.35 8.14
CA GLU A 88 -12.06 -0.31 6.71
C GLU A 88 -11.11 -1.44 6.32
N LEU A 89 -10.10 -1.70 7.12
CA LEU A 89 -9.08 -2.72 6.84
C LEU A 89 -9.59 -4.13 7.08
N PHE A 90 -10.16 -4.38 8.26
CA PHE A 90 -10.49 -5.73 8.73
C PHE A 90 -11.96 -6.09 8.59
N GLY A 91 -12.84 -5.08 8.42
CA GLY A 91 -14.28 -5.25 8.41
C GLY A 91 -14.88 -5.28 9.81
N HIS A 92 -16.20 -5.37 9.89
CA HIS A 92 -16.95 -5.56 11.13
C HIS A 92 -18.22 -6.36 10.90
N VAL A 93 -18.73 -6.95 11.96
CA VAL A 93 -20.06 -7.55 11.95
C VAL A 93 -21.08 -6.54 12.53
N ARG A 94 -22.34 -6.69 12.14
CA ARG A 94 -23.44 -5.90 12.68
C ARG A 94 -23.43 -5.93 14.21
N GLY A 95 -23.57 -4.75 14.82
CA GLY A 95 -23.60 -4.59 16.28
C GLY A 95 -22.23 -4.63 16.96
N ALA A 96 -21.13 -4.68 16.22
CA ALA A 96 -19.77 -4.71 16.79
C ALA A 96 -19.41 -3.43 17.56
N PHE A 97 -20.01 -2.29 17.20
CA PHE A 97 -19.88 -1.00 17.88
C PHE A 97 -21.11 -0.13 17.60
N THR A 98 -21.27 0.98 18.31
CA THR A 98 -22.37 1.93 18.09
C THR A 98 -22.29 2.49 16.67
N GLY A 99 -23.33 2.23 15.86
CA GLY A 99 -23.38 2.62 14.44
C GLY A 99 -23.04 1.49 13.45
N ALA A 100 -22.64 0.32 13.90
CA ALA A 100 -22.47 -0.88 13.05
C ALA A 100 -23.84 -1.49 12.68
N LEU A 101 -24.56 -0.84 11.76
CA LEU A 101 -25.93 -1.23 11.37
C LEU A 101 -25.98 -2.47 10.47
N ALA A 102 -24.88 -2.80 9.78
CA ALA A 102 -24.75 -3.95 8.88
C ALA A 102 -23.34 -4.54 8.96
N ASP A 103 -23.16 -5.73 8.42
CA ASP A 103 -21.84 -6.30 8.23
C ASP A 103 -21.07 -5.49 7.18
N ARG A 104 -19.76 -5.32 7.39
CA ARG A 104 -18.86 -4.70 6.41
C ARG A 104 -17.71 -5.63 6.08
N VAL A 105 -17.51 -5.85 4.80
CA VAL A 105 -16.34 -6.57 4.31
C VAL A 105 -15.14 -5.62 4.31
N GLY A 106 -14.07 -5.98 5.03
CA GLY A 106 -12.84 -5.19 5.08
C GLY A 106 -11.98 -5.35 3.84
N SER A 107 -11.04 -4.40 3.65
CA SER A 107 -10.17 -4.34 2.47
C SER A 107 -9.31 -5.59 2.30
N PHE A 108 -8.88 -6.24 3.38
CA PHE A 108 -8.17 -7.52 3.30
C PHE A 108 -8.98 -8.61 2.61
N ARG A 109 -10.25 -8.73 2.92
CA ARG A 109 -11.14 -9.71 2.29
C ARG A 109 -11.52 -9.30 0.86
N GLN A 110 -11.66 -8.00 0.60
CA GLN A 110 -11.90 -7.48 -0.76
C GLN A 110 -10.71 -7.76 -1.69
N ALA A 111 -9.49 -7.73 -1.15
CA ALA A 111 -8.25 -7.99 -1.88
C ALA A 111 -7.87 -9.48 -1.93
N ASP A 112 -8.74 -10.38 -1.49
CA ASP A 112 -8.42 -11.81 -1.44
C ASP A 112 -7.97 -12.34 -2.80
N ARG A 113 -6.89 -13.14 -2.81
CA ARG A 113 -6.12 -13.62 -3.97
C ARG A 113 -5.40 -12.53 -4.77
N GLY A 114 -5.64 -11.25 -4.48
CA GLY A 114 -5.09 -10.09 -5.14
C GLY A 114 -3.99 -9.39 -4.37
N THR A 115 -3.98 -8.05 -4.48
CA THR A 115 -3.01 -7.17 -3.83
C THR A 115 -3.72 -6.08 -3.05
N LEU A 116 -3.31 -5.89 -1.80
CA LEU A 116 -3.72 -4.76 -0.97
C LEU A 116 -2.55 -3.76 -0.91
N PHE A 117 -2.80 -2.54 -1.36
CA PHE A 117 -1.88 -1.43 -1.24
C PHE A 117 -2.28 -0.55 -0.05
N LEU A 118 -1.35 -0.39 0.89
CA LEU A 118 -1.52 0.43 2.09
C LEU A 118 -0.60 1.64 1.98
N ASP A 119 -1.16 2.80 1.65
CA ASP A 119 -0.40 4.05 1.61
C ASP A 119 -0.34 4.69 2.99
N GLU A 120 0.80 5.32 3.28
CA GLU A 120 1.11 6.04 4.53
C GLU A 120 0.93 5.15 5.78
N VAL A 121 1.45 3.91 5.72
CA VAL A 121 1.38 2.97 6.87
C VAL A 121 2.10 3.47 8.12
N GLY A 122 3.08 4.38 7.96
CA GLY A 122 3.80 5.00 9.07
C GLY A 122 2.93 5.89 9.96
N ASP A 123 1.75 6.29 9.50
CA ASP A 123 0.80 7.11 10.26
C ASP A 123 -0.26 6.29 11.00
N MET A 124 -0.21 4.96 10.85
CA MET A 124 -1.15 4.06 11.51
C MET A 124 -0.91 4.00 13.01
N ALA A 125 -2.00 4.00 13.80
CA ALA A 125 -1.92 3.85 15.25
C ALA A 125 -1.28 2.51 15.65
N PRO A 126 -0.46 2.45 16.73
CA PRO A 126 0.25 1.23 17.16
C PRO A 126 -0.64 -0.01 17.34
N ALA A 127 -1.86 0.17 17.84
CA ALA A 127 -2.82 -0.93 17.99
C ALA A 127 -3.20 -1.57 16.65
N LEU A 128 -3.33 -0.76 15.58
CA LEU A 128 -3.61 -1.25 14.23
C LEU A 128 -2.38 -1.88 13.59
N GLN A 129 -1.18 -1.34 13.85
CA GLN A 129 0.08 -1.94 13.40
C GLN A 129 0.22 -3.37 13.93
N SER A 130 -0.10 -3.62 15.20
CA SER A 130 -0.07 -4.96 15.80
C SER A 130 -1.06 -5.92 15.13
N LYS A 131 -2.27 -5.45 14.81
CA LYS A 131 -3.27 -6.24 14.07
C LYS A 131 -2.82 -6.53 12.65
N LEU A 132 -2.25 -5.54 11.96
CA LEU A 132 -1.69 -5.70 10.62
C LEU A 132 -0.57 -6.75 10.62
N LEU A 133 0.36 -6.67 11.55
CA LEU A 133 1.46 -7.64 11.68
C LEU A 133 0.92 -9.06 11.84
N ARG A 134 -0.10 -9.24 12.66
CA ARG A 134 -0.75 -10.54 12.84
C ARG A 134 -1.33 -11.09 11.54
N VAL A 135 -2.04 -10.25 10.76
CA VAL A 135 -2.57 -10.68 9.44
C VAL A 135 -1.45 -11.08 8.49
N LEU A 136 -0.33 -10.33 8.47
CA LEU A 136 0.83 -10.65 7.63
C LEU A 136 1.46 -11.99 7.98
N GLN A 137 1.51 -12.33 9.27
CA GLN A 137 2.11 -13.57 9.78
C GLN A 137 1.18 -14.78 9.65
N GLU A 138 -0.07 -14.63 10.09
CA GLU A 138 -1.03 -15.74 10.23
C GLU A 138 -1.89 -15.95 8.96
N ARG A 139 -1.92 -14.96 8.04
CA ARG A 139 -2.82 -14.97 6.87
C ARG A 139 -4.30 -15.09 7.27
N VAL A 140 -4.64 -14.53 8.42
CA VAL A 140 -5.99 -14.55 8.98
C VAL A 140 -6.37 -13.14 9.37
N VAL A 141 -7.55 -12.69 8.95
CA VAL A 141 -8.16 -11.44 9.35
C VAL A 141 -9.30 -11.70 10.32
N ILE A 142 -9.41 -10.85 11.36
CA ILE A 142 -10.51 -10.93 12.34
C ILE A 142 -11.31 -9.62 12.23
N PRO A 143 -12.52 -9.66 11.64
CA PRO A 143 -13.42 -8.51 11.65
C PRO A 143 -13.75 -8.07 13.06
N VAL A 144 -14.01 -6.78 13.28
CA VAL A 144 -14.43 -6.27 14.59
C VAL A 144 -15.72 -6.99 15.02
N GLY A 145 -15.69 -7.64 16.18
CA GLY A 145 -16.80 -8.46 16.69
C GLY A 145 -17.03 -9.77 15.95
N GLY A 146 -16.22 -10.11 14.95
CA GLY A 146 -16.39 -11.28 14.09
C GLY A 146 -15.45 -12.44 14.42
N ARG A 147 -15.48 -13.46 13.55
CA ARG A 147 -14.64 -14.66 13.64
C ARG A 147 -13.44 -14.57 12.70
N PRO A 148 -12.33 -15.28 12.98
CA PRO A 148 -11.19 -15.37 12.09
C PRO A 148 -11.58 -15.87 10.69
N VAL A 149 -11.04 -15.22 9.65
CA VAL A 149 -11.23 -15.58 8.24
C VAL A 149 -9.86 -15.63 7.57
N SER A 150 -9.54 -16.74 6.91
CA SER A 150 -8.31 -16.88 6.14
C SER A 150 -8.34 -16.01 4.89
N VAL A 151 -7.21 -15.40 4.54
CA VAL A 151 -7.04 -14.56 3.34
C VAL A 151 -5.70 -14.84 2.68
N ASP A 152 -5.68 -14.81 1.35
CA ASP A 152 -4.46 -14.89 0.55
C ASP A 152 -4.23 -13.56 -0.16
N VAL A 153 -3.63 -12.61 0.53
CA VAL A 153 -3.40 -11.26 0.04
C VAL A 153 -1.91 -10.95 -0.04
N ARG A 154 -1.46 -10.43 -1.18
CA ARG A 154 -0.15 -9.79 -1.27
C ARG A 154 -0.26 -8.36 -0.75
N VAL A 155 0.57 -7.99 0.22
CA VAL A 155 0.58 -6.62 0.76
C VAL A 155 1.73 -5.83 0.17
N VAL A 156 1.41 -4.64 -0.33
CA VAL A 156 2.37 -3.60 -0.73
C VAL A 156 2.09 -2.40 0.15
N ALA A 157 3.06 -1.99 0.94
CA ALA A 157 2.96 -0.86 1.85
C ALA A 157 3.78 0.33 1.33
N ALA A 158 3.34 1.54 1.60
CA ALA A 158 4.08 2.75 1.28
C ALA A 158 4.12 3.72 2.47
N THR A 159 5.20 4.49 2.57
CA THR A 159 5.33 5.54 3.57
C THR A 159 6.35 6.60 3.13
N HIS A 160 6.16 7.83 3.59
CA HIS A 160 7.16 8.90 3.49
C HIS A 160 8.10 8.93 4.71
N ARG A 161 7.78 8.20 5.79
CA ARG A 161 8.58 8.18 7.02
C ARG A 161 9.84 7.34 6.88
N ASP A 162 10.91 7.76 7.54
CA ASP A 162 12.11 6.95 7.77
C ASP A 162 11.84 5.93 8.89
N LEU A 163 11.29 4.76 8.50
CA LEU A 163 10.95 3.71 9.47
C LEU A 163 12.17 3.21 10.26
N PRO A 164 13.38 3.03 9.67
CA PRO A 164 14.58 2.70 10.44
C PRO A 164 14.87 3.70 11.57
N ARG A 165 14.66 4.98 11.31
CA ARG A 165 14.80 6.03 12.34
C ARG A 165 13.69 5.93 13.37
N ALA A 166 12.44 5.81 12.96
CA ALA A 166 11.28 5.67 13.85
C ALA A 166 11.44 4.48 14.83
N VAL A 167 11.91 3.33 14.32
CA VAL A 167 12.20 2.15 15.16
C VAL A 167 13.28 2.43 16.20
N ARG A 168 14.38 3.15 15.82
CA ARG A 168 15.44 3.53 16.77
C ARG A 168 14.94 4.48 17.86
N GLU A 169 13.96 5.32 17.53
CA GLU A 169 13.36 6.31 18.44
C GLU A 169 12.17 5.72 19.24
N GLY A 170 11.84 4.44 19.07
CA GLY A 170 10.77 3.75 19.80
C GLY A 170 9.35 4.17 19.41
N GLN A 171 9.19 4.66 18.18
CA GLN A 171 7.90 5.09 17.62
C GLN A 171 7.23 3.96 16.84
#